data_1cd66956b6e761ed5f96d944fe0bf1a9
#
_entry.id   1cd66956b6e761ed5f96d944fe0bf1a9
#
_cell.length_a   1.000
_cell.length_b   1.000
_cell.length_c   1.000
_cell.angle_alpha   90.00
_cell.angle_beta   90.00
_cell.angle_gamma   90.00
#
_symmetry.space_group_name_H-M   'P 1'
#
loop_
_entity.id
_entity.type
_entity.pdbx_description
1 polymer ?
#
loop_
_entity_poly.entity_id
_entity_poly.type
_entity_poly.pdbx_seq_one_letter_code
_entity_poly.pdbx_strand_id
1 'polypeptide(L)'
;MKYLSNKSTSIYKNGETCTTTQYDFDNKNVGFAISKINGRYPEEGYFVNEGVQELIYVLEGSGSLHKKTESVSFKKGDAVLIEKGEECYWLGNCKVVTICCPAWYESQHKMIK
;
A
#
# COMPACT_ATOMS: atom_id res chain seq x y z
N MET A 1 -12.57 -22.14 0.39
CA MET A 1 -12.34 -21.10 -0.63
C MET A 1 -13.26 -19.93 -0.37
N LYS A 2 -12.74 -18.72 -0.46
CA LYS A 2 -13.53 -17.50 -0.19
C LYS A 2 -13.51 -16.61 -1.44
N TYR A 3 -14.65 -16.02 -1.73
CA TYR A 3 -14.82 -15.15 -2.90
C TYR A 3 -15.49 -13.84 -2.47
N LEU A 4 -14.98 -12.73 -2.97
CA LEU A 4 -15.58 -11.40 -2.80
C LEU A 4 -15.74 -10.75 -4.16
N SER A 5 -16.95 -10.27 -4.47
CA SER A 5 -17.15 -9.47 -5.67
C SER A 5 -16.59 -8.06 -5.44
N ASN A 6 -16.44 -7.31 -6.51
CA ASN A 6 -16.02 -5.91 -6.41
C ASN A 6 -17.05 -5.00 -5.72
N LYS A 7 -18.25 -5.53 -5.45
CA LYS A 7 -19.29 -4.82 -4.71
C LYS A 7 -19.22 -5.06 -3.20
N SER A 8 -18.41 -6.02 -2.76
CA SER A 8 -18.28 -6.41 -1.36
C SER A 8 -16.96 -5.88 -0.77
N THR A 9 -16.60 -4.65 -1.15
CA THR A 9 -15.36 -4.02 -0.73
C THR A 9 -15.63 -2.83 0.17
N SER A 10 -14.60 -2.40 0.90
CA SER A 10 -14.63 -1.17 1.69
C SER A 10 -13.63 -0.19 1.12
N ILE A 11 -14.02 1.07 1.03
CA ILE A 11 -13.16 2.12 0.49
C ILE A 11 -12.71 3.04 1.61
N TYR A 12 -11.39 3.25 1.70
CA TYR A 12 -10.78 4.13 2.69
C TYR A 12 -10.02 5.24 2.00
N LYS A 13 -10.31 6.48 2.39
CA LYS A 13 -9.53 7.63 1.96
C LYS A 13 -8.45 7.86 3.01
N ASN A 14 -7.21 7.52 2.67
CA ASN A 14 -6.07 7.58 3.60
C ASN A 14 -5.45 8.98 3.67
N GLY A 15 -5.95 9.91 2.86
CA GLY A 15 -5.48 11.28 2.72
C GLY A 15 -5.96 11.80 1.39
N GLU A 16 -5.52 13.00 1.02
CA GLU A 16 -5.93 13.59 -0.26
C GLU A 16 -5.34 12.86 -1.46
N THR A 17 -4.24 12.14 -1.27
CA THR A 17 -3.47 11.53 -2.36
C THR A 17 -3.55 10.01 -2.41
N CYS A 18 -4.25 9.37 -1.47
CA CYS A 18 -4.30 7.91 -1.42
C CYS A 18 -5.68 7.40 -1.05
N THR A 19 -6.22 6.54 -1.90
CA THR A 19 -7.50 5.86 -1.67
C THR A 19 -7.29 4.37 -1.82
N THR A 20 -7.80 3.59 -0.86
CA THR A 20 -7.63 2.15 -0.82
C THR A 20 -8.98 1.45 -0.89
N THR A 21 -9.09 0.48 -1.80
CA THR A 21 -10.24 -0.44 -1.87
C THR A 21 -9.79 -1.76 -1.27
N GLN A 22 -10.37 -2.11 -0.13
CA GLN A 22 -9.99 -3.31 0.62
C GLN A 22 -10.96 -4.45 0.38
N TYR A 23 -10.40 -5.63 0.15
CA TYR A 23 -11.12 -6.90 0.05
C TYR A 23 -10.84 -7.69 1.33
N ASP A 24 -11.79 -7.69 2.25
CA ASP A 24 -11.62 -8.34 3.56
C ASP A 24 -12.12 -9.78 3.49
N PHE A 25 -11.19 -10.73 3.46
CA PHE A 25 -11.48 -12.16 3.42
C PHE A 25 -11.62 -12.78 4.81
N ASP A 26 -11.56 -11.97 5.88
CA ASP A 26 -11.59 -12.47 7.25
C ASP A 26 -10.52 -13.56 7.47
N ASN A 27 -9.30 -13.23 7.03
CA ASN A 27 -8.15 -14.11 7.14
C ASN A 27 -6.99 -13.30 7.72
N LYS A 28 -6.43 -13.78 8.83
CA LYS A 28 -5.37 -13.05 9.55
C LYS A 28 -3.99 -13.17 8.91
N ASN A 29 -3.81 -14.11 7.99
CA ASN A 29 -2.51 -14.41 7.42
C ASN A 29 -2.20 -13.60 6.15
N VAL A 30 -3.24 -13.15 5.46
CA VAL A 30 -3.06 -12.42 4.21
C VAL A 30 -4.18 -11.38 4.04
N GLY A 31 -3.81 -10.21 3.56
CA GLY A 31 -4.75 -9.16 3.17
C GLY A 31 -4.57 -8.78 1.72
N PHE A 32 -5.61 -8.23 1.12
CA PHE A 32 -5.61 -7.83 -0.28
C PHE A 32 -6.33 -6.49 -0.43
N ALA A 33 -5.69 -5.56 -1.12
CA ALA A 33 -6.26 -4.25 -1.38
C ALA A 33 -5.75 -3.71 -2.71
N ILE A 34 -6.49 -2.75 -3.26
CA ILE A 34 -6.05 -1.98 -4.42
C ILE A 34 -5.99 -0.53 -3.98
N SER A 35 -4.84 0.11 -4.15
CA SER A 35 -4.65 1.50 -3.78
C SER A 35 -4.40 2.36 -5.00
N LYS A 36 -4.99 3.55 -4.97
CA LYS A 36 -4.75 4.57 -5.98
C LYS A 36 -4.02 5.72 -5.32
N ILE A 37 -2.86 6.06 -5.87
CA ILE A 37 -2.00 7.12 -5.36
C ILE A 37 -1.88 8.18 -6.44
N ASN A 38 -2.13 9.43 -6.05
CA ASN A 38 -2.03 10.56 -6.96
C ASN A 38 -1.37 11.72 -6.22
N GLY A 39 -0.05 11.75 -6.27
CA GLY A 39 0.78 12.71 -5.57
C GLY A 39 1.73 12.04 -4.59
N ARG A 40 1.98 12.69 -3.45
CA ARG A 40 2.83 12.17 -2.39
C ARG A 40 1.97 11.60 -1.26
N TYR A 41 2.26 10.38 -0.85
CA TYR A 41 1.59 9.78 0.29
C TYR A 41 2.60 9.10 1.24
N PRO A 42 2.60 9.37 2.55
CA PRO A 42 1.85 10.46 3.19
C PRO A 42 2.29 11.81 2.65
N GLU A 43 1.46 12.82 2.85
CA GLU A 43 1.71 14.17 2.29
C GLU A 43 2.96 14.80 2.86
N GLU A 44 3.35 14.42 4.08
CA GLU A 44 4.63 14.75 4.69
C GLU A 44 5.11 13.58 5.53
N GLY A 45 6.43 13.53 5.78
CA GLY A 45 7.01 12.45 6.56
C GLY A 45 7.02 11.11 5.85
N TYR A 46 6.94 10.04 6.63
CA TYR A 46 7.06 8.67 6.16
C TYR A 46 6.00 7.80 6.84
N PHE A 47 5.56 6.75 6.17
CA PHE A 47 4.83 5.68 6.84
C PHE A 47 5.79 4.54 7.15
N VAL A 48 5.45 3.75 8.15
CA VAL A 48 6.14 2.51 8.46
C VAL A 48 5.14 1.46 8.90
N ASN A 49 5.30 0.25 8.40
CA ASN A 49 4.53 -0.91 8.83
C ASN A 49 5.45 -1.77 9.69
N GLU A 50 5.20 -1.78 10.99
CA GLU A 50 6.07 -2.49 11.94
C GLU A 50 5.80 -4.00 11.98
N GLY A 51 4.56 -4.40 11.69
CA GLY A 51 4.12 -5.78 11.79
C GLY A 51 3.71 -6.46 10.49
N VAL A 52 3.71 -5.73 9.38
CA VAL A 52 3.20 -6.22 8.09
C VAL A 52 4.21 -5.93 7.00
N GLN A 53 4.44 -6.89 6.13
CA GLN A 53 5.13 -6.63 4.87
C GLN A 53 4.09 -6.50 3.76
N GLU A 54 4.39 -5.68 2.77
CA GLU A 54 3.48 -5.40 1.65
C GLU A 54 4.13 -5.79 0.34
N LEU A 55 3.50 -6.71 -0.38
CA LEU A 55 3.90 -7.05 -1.73
C LEU A 55 3.04 -6.24 -2.69
N ILE A 56 3.69 -5.43 -3.51
CA ILE A 56 3.04 -4.46 -4.39
C ILE A 56 3.18 -4.91 -5.84
N TYR A 57 2.10 -4.84 -6.59
CA TYR A 57 2.14 -5.00 -8.04
C TYR A 57 1.51 -3.77 -8.69
N VAL A 58 2.18 -3.16 -9.65
CA VAL A 58 1.74 -1.92 -10.29
C VAL A 58 0.82 -2.25 -11.46
N LEU A 59 -0.49 -1.96 -11.29
CA LEU A 59 -1.50 -2.20 -12.31
C LEU A 59 -1.51 -1.15 -13.40
N GLU A 60 -1.33 0.12 -13.02
CA GLU A 60 -1.41 1.25 -13.94
C GLU A 60 -0.49 2.36 -13.44
N GLY A 61 -0.01 3.15 -14.39
CA GLY A 61 0.75 4.36 -14.09
C GLY A 61 2.18 4.10 -13.71
N SER A 62 2.77 5.06 -13.02
CA SER A 62 4.16 5.04 -12.61
C SER A 62 4.35 5.88 -11.35
N GLY A 63 5.48 5.70 -10.71
CA GLY A 63 5.81 6.44 -9.51
C GLY A 63 7.13 5.99 -8.92
N SER A 64 7.31 6.32 -7.65
CA SER A 64 8.50 5.95 -6.90
C SER A 64 8.18 5.76 -5.43
N LEU A 65 8.96 4.92 -4.78
CA LEU A 65 8.96 4.75 -3.33
C LEU A 65 10.28 5.28 -2.81
N HIS A 66 10.22 6.09 -1.77
CA HIS A 66 11.37 6.77 -1.22
C HIS A 66 11.59 6.40 0.23
N LYS A 67 12.82 6.06 0.56
CA LYS A 67 13.34 5.96 1.92
C LYS A 67 14.32 7.10 2.11
N LYS A 68 14.80 7.32 3.33
CA LYS A 68 15.80 8.37 3.58
C LYS A 68 17.10 8.13 2.81
N THR A 69 17.45 6.87 2.57
CA THR A 69 18.76 6.48 2.02
C THR A 69 18.70 6.03 0.56
N GLU A 70 17.51 5.74 0.04
CA GLU A 70 17.38 5.23 -1.33
C GLU A 70 15.98 5.46 -1.86
N SER A 71 15.82 5.33 -3.17
CA SER A 71 14.51 5.36 -3.80
C SER A 71 14.45 4.33 -4.93
N VAL A 72 13.23 3.90 -5.23
CA VAL A 72 12.95 2.96 -6.31
C VAL A 72 11.88 3.56 -7.19
N SER A 73 12.16 3.65 -8.49
CA SER A 73 11.17 4.06 -9.49
C SER A 73 10.52 2.83 -10.09
N PHE A 74 9.22 2.90 -10.32
CA PHE A 74 8.46 1.78 -10.86
C PHE A 74 7.45 2.26 -11.90
N LYS A 75 7.00 1.32 -12.71
CA LYS A 75 5.96 1.53 -13.73
C LYS A 75 5.07 0.31 -13.81
N LYS A 76 4.01 0.42 -14.58
CA LYS A 76 3.08 -0.68 -14.83
C LYS A 76 3.81 -2.00 -15.09
N GLY A 77 3.41 -3.04 -14.38
CA GLY A 77 3.97 -4.39 -14.48
C GLY A 77 5.10 -4.68 -13.51
N ASP A 78 5.62 -3.66 -12.83
CA ASP A 78 6.68 -3.86 -11.85
C ASP A 78 6.11 -4.33 -10.50
N ALA A 79 6.96 -4.97 -9.70
CA ALA A 79 6.60 -5.39 -8.34
C ALA A 79 7.62 -4.86 -7.35
N VAL A 80 7.15 -4.51 -6.15
CA VAL A 80 7.99 -4.03 -5.05
C VAL A 80 7.59 -4.75 -3.78
N LEU A 81 8.55 -5.13 -2.98
CA LEU A 81 8.30 -5.66 -1.64
C LEU A 81 8.74 -4.61 -0.62
N ILE A 82 7.78 -4.13 0.18
CA ILE A 82 8.07 -3.25 1.31
C ILE A 82 8.12 -4.12 2.56
N GLU A 83 9.29 -4.26 3.14
CA GLU A 83 9.50 -5.12 4.30
C GLU A 83 9.12 -4.41 5.58
N LYS A 84 8.89 -5.19 6.65
CA LYS A 84 8.55 -4.64 7.96
C LYS A 84 9.63 -3.66 8.42
N GLY A 85 9.19 -2.54 8.97
CA GLY A 85 10.10 -1.54 9.54
C GLY A 85 10.71 -0.56 8.55
N GLU A 86 10.43 -0.69 7.27
CA GLU A 86 10.92 0.27 6.28
C GLU A 86 10.09 1.56 6.33
N GLU A 87 10.76 2.70 6.43
CA GLU A 87 10.14 4.03 6.46
C GLU A 87 10.12 4.59 5.05
N CYS A 88 8.93 4.74 4.49
CA CYS A 88 8.78 5.08 3.08
C CYS A 88 7.74 6.16 2.84
N TYR A 89 7.82 6.80 1.68
CA TYR A 89 6.69 7.54 1.13
C TYR A 89 6.56 7.25 -0.36
N TRP A 90 5.32 7.32 -0.84
CA TRP A 90 4.99 7.15 -2.24
C TRP A 90 4.99 8.51 -2.95
N LEU A 91 5.37 8.50 -4.21
CA LEU A 91 5.24 9.67 -5.09
C LEU A 91 4.88 9.19 -6.48
N GLY A 92 3.79 9.70 -7.03
CA GLY A 92 3.43 9.36 -8.41
C GLY A 92 1.95 9.40 -8.68
N ASN A 93 1.58 8.80 -9.80
CA ASN A 93 0.20 8.63 -10.22
C ASN A 93 0.05 7.19 -10.70
N CYS A 94 -0.46 6.34 -9.82
CA CYS A 94 -0.49 4.90 -10.06
C CYS A 94 -1.62 4.21 -9.34
N LYS A 95 -1.89 3.01 -9.78
CA LYS A 95 -2.84 2.09 -9.16
C LYS A 95 -2.11 0.79 -8.91
N VAL A 96 -2.13 0.32 -7.68
CA VAL A 96 -1.32 -0.83 -7.26
C VAL A 96 -2.18 -1.85 -6.51
N VAL A 97 -1.82 -3.12 -6.69
CA VAL A 97 -2.30 -4.20 -5.81
C VAL A 97 -1.38 -4.26 -4.62
N THR A 98 -1.94 -4.35 -3.43
CA THR A 98 -1.20 -4.52 -2.19
C THR A 98 -1.62 -5.82 -1.54
N ILE A 99 -0.67 -6.73 -1.35
CA ILE A 99 -0.87 -7.97 -0.61
C ILE A 99 -0.12 -7.83 0.71
N CYS A 100 -0.85 -7.89 1.82
CA CYS A 100 -0.29 -7.74 3.16
C CYS A 100 -0.12 -9.10 3.83
N CYS A 101 1.02 -9.33 4.43
CA CYS A 101 1.31 -10.55 5.19
C CYS A 101 1.98 -10.18 6.52
N PRO A 102 1.29 -10.42 7.65
CA PRO A 102 -0.11 -10.84 7.83
C PRO A 102 -1.10 -9.80 7.29
N ALA A 103 -2.39 -10.08 7.38
CA ALA A 103 -3.41 -9.10 7.00
C ALA A 103 -3.20 -7.79 7.75
N TRP A 104 -3.41 -6.67 7.05
CA TRP A 104 -3.17 -5.34 7.61
C TRP A 104 -4.02 -5.09 8.85
N TYR A 105 -3.42 -4.49 9.89
CA TYR A 105 -4.12 -4.04 11.08
C TYR A 105 -3.54 -2.71 11.53
N GLU A 106 -4.41 -1.83 11.98
CA GLU A 106 -4.09 -0.42 12.16
C GLU A 106 -2.97 -0.15 13.17
N SER A 107 -2.95 -0.87 14.28
CA SER A 107 -2.00 -0.59 15.36
C SER A 107 -0.53 -0.76 15.00
N GLN A 108 -0.23 -1.48 13.91
CA GLN A 108 1.14 -1.68 13.46
C GLN A 108 1.62 -0.56 12.51
N HIS A 109 0.69 0.25 12.01
CA HIS A 109 0.99 1.30 11.04
C HIS A 109 1.28 2.61 11.77
N LYS A 110 2.41 3.24 11.47
CA LYS A 110 2.85 4.49 12.11
C LYS A 110 3.17 5.53 11.07
N MET A 111 2.95 6.78 11.45
CA MET A 111 3.39 7.93 10.67
C MET A 111 4.56 8.58 11.40
N ILE A 112 5.61 8.90 10.63
CA ILE A 112 6.85 9.48 11.16
C ILE A 112 7.12 10.77 10.39
N LYS A 113 7.43 11.82 11.10
CA LYS A 113 7.76 13.12 10.47
C LYS A 113 9.24 13.32 10.32
#